data_3c467794d3a10859f3eea4b0888717cc
#
_entry.id   3c467794d3a10859f3eea4b0888717cc
#
_cell.length_a   1.000
_cell.length_b   1.000
_cell.length_c   1.000
_cell.angle_alpha   90.00
_cell.angle_beta   90.00
_cell.angle_gamma   90.00
#
_symmetry.space_group_name_H-M   'P 1'
#
loop_
_entity.id
_entity.type
_entity.pdbx_description
1 polymer ?
#
loop_
_entity_poly.entity_id
_entity_poly.type
_entity_poly.pdbx_seq_one_letter_code
_entity_poly.pdbx_strand_id
1 'polypeptide(L)'
;MLGGVWPSVFMFSKGRSAMIRPLVHDPLLLARKSTLATKENLEVAQDLLDTLSAHKEECVGMAANMIGITKCIIAFDCEGAYMVMLNPEIISCSGEYEAEESCLSLLGGPRKTKRFQKIKVRWQNEALQTRIKTFSGWTAQIIQHEIDHCNGILI
;
A
#
# COMPACT_ATOMS: atom_id res chain seq x y z
N MET A 1 16.52 -12.79 -3.10
CA MET A 1 15.11 -12.62 -3.11
C MET A 1 14.65 -11.39 -2.35
N LEU A 2 14.83 -11.37 -1.06
CA LEU A 2 14.42 -10.22 -0.27
C LEU A 2 15.22 -8.98 -0.61
N GLY A 3 16.53 -9.10 -0.71
CA GLY A 3 17.39 -7.99 -0.98
C GLY A 3 17.16 -7.33 -2.34
N GLY A 4 16.66 -8.08 -3.30
CA GLY A 4 16.39 -7.54 -4.62
C GLY A 4 15.23 -6.55 -4.65
N VAL A 5 14.37 -6.58 -3.64
CA VAL A 5 13.21 -5.70 -3.56
C VAL A 5 13.59 -4.34 -2.94
N TRP A 6 14.59 -4.32 -2.07
CA TRP A 6 14.84 -3.18 -1.21
C TRP A 6 16.01 -2.27 -1.52
N PRO A 7 16.93 -2.57 -2.46
CA PRO A 7 18.15 -1.76 -2.55
C PRO A 7 17.92 -0.25 -2.68
N SER A 8 17.01 0.16 -3.54
CA SER A 8 16.75 1.59 -3.73
C SER A 8 16.12 2.23 -2.50
N VAL A 9 15.22 1.51 -1.83
CA VAL A 9 14.57 2.01 -0.63
C VAL A 9 15.61 2.22 0.46
N PHE A 10 16.48 1.25 0.68
CA PHE A 10 17.53 1.37 1.70
C PHE A 10 18.53 2.47 1.36
N MET A 11 18.82 2.67 0.09
CA MET A 11 19.70 3.77 -0.31
C MET A 11 19.06 5.12 -0.02
N PHE A 12 17.76 5.23 -0.22
CA PHE A 12 17.02 6.44 0.06
C PHE A 12 17.01 6.78 1.53
N SER A 13 16.84 5.79 2.39
CA SER A 13 16.74 5.99 3.82
C SER A 13 18.09 5.99 4.51
N LYS A 14 19.15 5.81 3.76
CA LYS A 14 20.51 5.72 4.32
C LYS A 14 20.84 6.97 5.10
N GLY A 15 21.23 6.80 6.36
CA GLY A 15 21.60 7.89 7.23
C GLY A 15 20.45 8.61 7.91
N ARG A 16 19.21 8.18 7.67
CA ARG A 16 18.06 8.80 8.32
C ARG A 16 17.49 7.86 9.38
N SER A 17 16.94 8.46 10.44
CA SER A 17 16.25 7.71 11.48
C SER A 17 14.91 7.21 10.95
N ALA A 18 14.46 6.06 11.46
CA ALA A 18 13.13 5.54 11.12
C ALA A 18 12.06 6.55 11.56
N MET A 19 11.04 6.74 10.72
CA MET A 19 9.94 7.64 11.00
C MET A 19 8.64 6.85 11.03
N ILE A 20 8.18 6.54 12.24
CA ILE A 20 6.90 5.86 12.45
C ILE A 20 5.85 6.93 12.68
N ARG A 21 4.84 6.98 11.81
CA ARG A 21 3.79 7.97 11.92
C ARG A 21 2.55 7.40 12.59
N PRO A 22 1.80 8.21 13.35
CA PRO A 22 0.56 7.74 13.96
C PRO A 22 -0.48 7.42 12.88
N LEU A 23 -1.29 6.39 13.13
CA LEU A 23 -2.34 5.98 12.21
C LEU A 23 -3.51 6.95 12.30
N VAL A 24 -4.08 7.28 11.15
CA VAL A 24 -5.27 8.12 11.04
C VAL A 24 -6.51 7.24 11.15
N HIS A 25 -7.50 7.70 11.92
CA HIS A 25 -8.78 7.01 12.10
C HIS A 25 -9.97 7.85 11.64
N ASP A 26 -9.74 9.06 11.16
CA ASP A 26 -10.80 9.97 10.72
C ASP A 26 -11.39 9.51 9.39
N PRO A 27 -12.68 9.07 9.37
CA PRO A 27 -13.29 8.59 8.15
C PRO A 27 -13.37 9.66 7.06
N LEU A 28 -13.46 10.93 7.44
CA LEU A 28 -13.52 12.02 6.45
C LEU A 28 -12.21 12.15 5.69
N LEU A 29 -11.09 11.99 6.39
CA LEU A 29 -9.78 12.00 5.74
C LEU A 29 -9.59 10.76 4.88
N LEU A 30 -9.95 9.59 5.43
CA LEU A 30 -9.76 8.31 4.73
C LEU A 30 -10.66 8.17 3.52
N ALA A 31 -11.76 8.92 3.46
CA ALA A 31 -12.67 8.92 2.32
C ALA A 31 -12.23 9.84 1.19
N ARG A 32 -11.13 10.57 1.35
CA ARG A 32 -10.60 11.43 0.29
C ARG A 32 -9.86 10.59 -0.74
N LYS A 33 -10.09 10.89 -2.01
CA LYS A 33 -9.32 10.27 -3.07
C LYS A 33 -7.91 10.85 -3.06
N SER A 34 -6.90 10.01 -3.04
CA SER A 34 -5.52 10.44 -3.06
C SER A 34 -5.12 10.94 -4.44
N THR A 35 -4.24 11.94 -4.47
CA THR A 35 -3.70 12.47 -5.72
C THR A 35 -2.41 11.73 -6.08
N LEU A 36 -1.92 11.97 -7.30
CA LEU A 36 -0.72 11.29 -7.77
C LEU A 36 0.50 11.66 -6.92
N ALA A 37 1.31 10.66 -6.64
CA ALA A 37 2.60 10.84 -5.97
C ALA A 37 3.66 11.22 -6.99
N THR A 38 4.64 12.02 -6.55
CA THR A 38 5.77 12.44 -7.38
C THR A 38 7.07 12.15 -6.64
N LYS A 39 8.20 12.51 -7.24
CA LYS A 39 9.50 12.33 -6.59
C LYS A 39 9.58 13.04 -5.24
N GLU A 40 8.78 14.08 -5.04
CA GLU A 40 8.76 14.81 -3.77
C GLU A 40 8.12 14.00 -2.64
N ASN A 41 7.45 12.93 -2.98
CA ASN A 41 6.76 12.07 -2.01
C ASN A 41 7.56 10.80 -1.66
N LEU A 42 8.81 10.69 -2.09
CA LEU A 42 9.61 9.50 -1.83
C LEU A 42 9.90 9.30 -0.35
N GLU A 43 10.04 10.39 0.41
CA GLU A 43 10.18 10.29 1.87
C GLU A 43 8.90 9.73 2.51
N VAL A 44 7.74 10.07 1.96
CA VAL A 44 6.47 9.52 2.44
C VAL A 44 6.46 8.01 2.25
N ALA A 45 6.97 7.53 1.12
CA ALA A 45 7.07 6.10 0.86
C ALA A 45 7.92 5.41 1.93
N GLN A 46 9.04 6.03 2.31
CA GLN A 46 9.89 5.46 3.36
C GLN A 46 9.20 5.49 4.72
N ASP A 47 8.53 6.60 5.05
CA ASP A 47 7.78 6.69 6.30
C ASP A 47 6.69 5.63 6.36
N LEU A 48 6.05 5.36 5.24
CA LEU A 48 5.02 4.33 5.15
C LEU A 48 5.60 2.95 5.44
N LEU A 49 6.77 2.65 4.88
CA LEU A 49 7.47 1.40 5.16
C LEU A 49 7.85 1.28 6.63
N ASP A 50 8.38 2.36 7.22
CA ASP A 50 8.75 2.37 8.62
C ASP A 50 7.54 2.11 9.52
N THR A 51 6.42 2.74 9.19
CA THR A 51 5.18 2.59 9.96
C THR A 51 4.61 1.18 9.80
N LEU A 52 4.59 0.66 8.57
CA LEU A 52 4.13 -0.70 8.33
C LEU A 52 4.99 -1.72 9.07
N SER A 53 6.29 -1.55 9.05
CA SER A 53 7.22 -2.43 9.75
C SER A 53 6.97 -2.43 11.25
N ALA A 54 6.63 -1.27 11.82
CA ALA A 54 6.30 -1.16 13.25
C ALA A 54 5.01 -1.89 13.61
N HIS A 55 4.11 -2.11 12.64
CA HIS A 55 2.85 -2.79 12.84
C HIS A 55 2.81 -4.18 12.20
N LYS A 56 3.96 -4.78 11.94
CA LYS A 56 4.05 -6.04 11.19
C LYS A 56 3.26 -7.20 11.80
N GLU A 57 3.04 -7.17 13.11
CA GLU A 57 2.30 -8.23 13.79
C GLU A 57 0.78 -8.11 13.57
N GLU A 58 0.32 -6.96 13.11
CA GLU A 58 -1.10 -6.66 13.00
C GLU A 58 -1.54 -6.35 11.58
N CYS A 59 -0.58 -6.07 10.67
CA CYS A 59 -0.91 -5.46 9.40
C CYS A 59 0.07 -5.92 8.31
N VAL A 60 -0.46 -6.25 7.15
CA VAL A 60 0.34 -6.73 6.01
C VAL A 60 0.41 -5.71 4.87
N GLY A 61 -0.29 -4.60 5.00
CA GLY A 61 -0.28 -3.55 3.99
C GLY A 61 -0.79 -2.24 4.55
N MET A 62 -0.46 -1.15 3.87
CA MET A 62 -0.81 0.19 4.32
C MET A 62 -0.77 1.15 3.14
N ALA A 63 -1.70 2.11 3.13
CA ALA A 63 -1.71 3.18 2.14
C ALA A 63 -1.34 4.50 2.83
N ALA A 64 -0.80 5.44 2.07
CA ALA A 64 -0.29 6.69 2.62
C ALA A 64 -1.36 7.51 3.35
N ASN A 65 -2.63 7.42 2.96
CA ASN A 65 -3.68 8.15 3.67
C ASN A 65 -3.84 7.66 5.11
N MET A 66 -3.44 6.43 5.41
CA MET A 66 -3.47 5.91 6.79
C MET A 66 -2.46 6.61 7.70
N ILE A 67 -1.47 7.27 7.15
CA ILE A 67 -0.53 8.10 7.92
C ILE A 67 -0.74 9.59 7.62
N GLY A 68 -1.88 9.95 7.07
CA GLY A 68 -2.30 11.34 6.90
C GLY A 68 -1.86 12.01 5.61
N ILE A 69 -1.31 11.27 4.67
CA ILE A 69 -0.81 11.83 3.41
C ILE A 69 -1.69 11.33 2.26
N THR A 70 -2.41 12.25 1.62
CA THR A 70 -3.36 11.90 0.55
C THR A 70 -2.65 11.80 -0.80
N LYS A 71 -1.65 10.95 -0.87
CA LYS A 71 -0.92 10.63 -2.09
C LYS A 71 -1.04 9.15 -2.37
N CYS A 72 -1.10 8.78 -3.63
CA CYS A 72 -1.33 7.39 -4.02
C CYS A 72 -0.04 6.57 -3.90
N ILE A 73 0.24 6.12 -2.68
CA ILE A 73 1.38 5.29 -2.35
C ILE A 73 0.88 4.16 -1.46
N ILE A 74 1.28 2.93 -1.78
CA ILE A 74 0.98 1.78 -0.93
C ILE A 74 2.27 1.03 -0.61
N ALA A 75 2.26 0.36 0.53
CA ALA A 75 3.33 -0.56 0.93
C ALA A 75 2.68 -1.83 1.43
N PHE A 76 3.27 -2.97 1.14
CA PHE A 76 2.66 -4.24 1.52
C PHE A 76 3.71 -5.35 1.59
N ASP A 77 3.34 -6.42 2.28
CA ASP A 77 4.16 -7.62 2.33
C ASP A 77 3.95 -8.43 1.05
N CYS A 78 5.00 -8.58 0.27
CA CYS A 78 4.99 -9.36 -0.96
C CYS A 78 5.81 -10.63 -0.71
N GLU A 79 5.15 -11.68 -0.24
CA GLU A 79 5.76 -12.99 -0.02
C GLU A 79 7.01 -12.93 0.86
N GLY A 80 6.92 -12.18 1.95
CA GLY A 80 7.99 -12.11 2.94
C GLY A 80 8.90 -10.90 2.82
N ALA A 81 8.72 -10.07 1.82
CA ALA A 81 9.48 -8.83 1.66
C ALA A 81 8.53 -7.66 1.43
N TYR A 82 8.82 -6.52 2.02
CA TYR A 82 7.99 -5.34 1.79
C TYR A 82 8.25 -4.74 0.41
N MET A 83 7.19 -4.26 -0.20
CA MET A 83 7.21 -3.63 -1.50
C MET A 83 6.45 -2.33 -1.44
N VAL A 84 6.93 -1.32 -2.16
CA VAL A 84 6.28 -0.01 -2.28
C VAL A 84 5.85 0.19 -3.72
N MET A 85 4.65 0.73 -3.90
CA MET A 85 4.16 1.14 -5.21
C MET A 85 3.70 2.58 -5.15
N LEU A 86 4.20 3.41 -6.06
CA LEU A 86 3.67 4.75 -6.28
C LEU A 86 2.68 4.68 -7.44
N ASN A 87 1.54 5.32 -7.26
CA ASN A 87 0.50 5.41 -8.30
C ASN A 87 0.09 4.07 -8.88
N PRO A 88 -0.20 3.06 -8.03
CA PRO A 88 -0.62 1.76 -8.53
C PRO A 88 -2.00 1.85 -9.21
N GLU A 89 -2.13 1.12 -10.30
CA GLU A 89 -3.37 1.07 -11.07
C GLU A 89 -3.61 -0.36 -11.54
N ILE A 90 -4.80 -0.88 -11.26
CA ILE A 90 -5.18 -2.22 -11.75
C ILE A 90 -5.64 -2.07 -13.19
N ILE A 91 -4.91 -2.68 -14.11
CA ILE A 91 -5.22 -2.57 -15.54
C ILE A 91 -6.00 -3.76 -16.08
N SER A 92 -6.03 -4.87 -15.35
CA SER A 92 -6.94 -5.98 -15.64
C SER A 92 -7.10 -6.84 -14.41
N CYS A 93 -8.21 -7.58 -14.34
CA CYS A 93 -8.51 -8.44 -13.20
C CYS A 93 -9.40 -9.58 -13.66
N SER A 94 -9.35 -10.70 -12.91
CA SER A 94 -10.19 -11.86 -13.17
C SER A 94 -10.37 -12.70 -11.91
N GLY A 95 -11.42 -13.53 -11.89
CA GLY A 95 -11.64 -14.44 -10.78
C GLY A 95 -12.29 -13.76 -9.59
N GLU A 96 -13.47 -13.20 -9.76
CA GLU A 96 -14.17 -12.49 -8.69
C GLU A 96 -14.54 -13.42 -7.53
N TYR A 97 -14.38 -12.92 -6.29
CA TYR A 97 -14.82 -13.62 -5.09
C TYR A 97 -15.11 -12.62 -3.99
N GLU A 98 -15.84 -13.07 -2.96
CA GLU A 98 -16.16 -12.25 -1.80
C GLU A 98 -15.15 -12.54 -0.69
N ALA A 99 -14.66 -11.49 -0.05
CA ALA A 99 -13.72 -11.59 1.06
C ALA A 99 -14.20 -10.75 2.23
N GLU A 100 -13.74 -11.10 3.44
CA GLU A 100 -13.93 -10.27 4.62
C GLU A 100 -12.57 -9.69 5.01
N GLU A 101 -12.51 -8.38 5.19
CA GLU A 101 -11.26 -7.67 5.47
C GLU A 101 -11.45 -6.64 6.56
N SER A 102 -10.36 -6.36 7.29
CA SER A 102 -10.34 -5.31 8.29
C SER A 102 -9.10 -4.45 8.09
N CYS A 103 -9.14 -3.26 8.67
CA CYS A 103 -8.06 -2.28 8.53
C CYS A 103 -7.79 -1.64 9.89
N LEU A 104 -6.52 -1.43 10.22
CA LEU A 104 -6.13 -0.79 11.49
C LEU A 104 -6.69 0.63 11.61
N SER A 105 -6.83 1.34 10.50
CA SER A 105 -7.35 2.70 10.50
C SER A 105 -8.87 2.77 10.65
N LEU A 106 -9.58 1.69 10.32
CA LEU A 106 -11.04 1.67 10.35
C LEU A 106 -11.53 0.77 11.47
N LEU A 107 -12.21 1.36 12.43
CA LEU A 107 -12.79 0.63 13.54
C LEU A 107 -14.13 0.02 13.12
N GLY A 108 -14.60 -0.97 13.86
CA GLY A 108 -15.90 -1.57 13.63
C GLY A 108 -15.86 -2.99 13.07
N GLY A 109 -14.69 -3.59 12.99
CA GLY A 109 -14.54 -4.99 12.61
C GLY A 109 -14.50 -5.25 11.11
N PRO A 110 -14.50 -6.52 10.72
CA PRO A 110 -14.36 -6.90 9.30
C PRO A 110 -15.52 -6.42 8.44
N ARG A 111 -15.21 -6.15 7.17
CA ARG A 111 -16.18 -5.75 6.16
C ARG A 111 -16.09 -6.70 4.98
N LYS A 112 -17.27 -7.01 4.40
CA LYS A 112 -17.32 -7.82 3.20
C LYS A 112 -16.98 -6.95 1.99
N THR A 113 -16.20 -7.51 1.08
CA THR A 113 -15.80 -6.79 -0.12
C THR A 113 -15.59 -7.76 -1.27
N LYS A 114 -15.68 -7.23 -2.48
CA LYS A 114 -15.46 -8.01 -3.69
C LYS A 114 -13.97 -7.89 -4.06
N ARG A 115 -13.36 -9.03 -4.37
CA ARG A 115 -11.95 -9.10 -4.76
C ARG A 115 -11.78 -9.97 -6.00
N PHE A 116 -10.60 -9.90 -6.59
CA PHE A 116 -10.25 -10.71 -7.75
C PHE A 116 -9.03 -11.56 -7.43
N GLN A 117 -9.06 -12.81 -7.90
CA GLN A 117 -7.98 -13.77 -7.67
C GLN A 117 -6.69 -13.35 -8.37
N LYS A 118 -6.81 -12.70 -9.51
CA LYS A 118 -5.67 -12.30 -10.33
C LYS A 118 -5.85 -10.87 -10.78
N ILE A 119 -4.81 -10.06 -10.62
CA ILE A 119 -4.80 -8.67 -11.06
C ILE A 119 -3.50 -8.37 -11.79
N LYS A 120 -3.58 -7.49 -12.77
CA LYS A 120 -2.40 -6.95 -13.44
C LYS A 120 -2.29 -5.49 -13.03
N VAL A 121 -1.13 -5.12 -12.47
CA VAL A 121 -0.94 -3.79 -11.89
C VAL A 121 0.16 -3.07 -12.63
N ARG A 122 -0.06 -1.78 -12.89
CA ARG A 122 0.96 -0.85 -13.36
C ARG A 122 1.25 0.13 -12.24
N TRP A 123 2.51 0.34 -11.94
CA TRP A 123 2.91 1.27 -10.88
C TRP A 123 4.28 1.86 -11.16
N GLN A 124 4.69 2.82 -10.34
CA GLN A 124 6.04 3.35 -10.37
C GLN A 124 6.80 2.88 -9.13
N ASN A 125 8.04 2.48 -9.33
CA ASN A 125 8.92 2.13 -8.20
C ASN A 125 9.57 3.40 -7.63
N GLU A 126 10.46 3.25 -6.64
CA GLU A 126 11.13 4.37 -5.99
C GLU A 126 12.04 5.16 -6.92
N ALA A 127 12.46 4.56 -8.02
CA ALA A 127 13.24 5.24 -9.05
C ALA A 127 12.33 5.90 -10.10
N LEU A 128 11.01 5.91 -9.85
CA LEU A 128 9.99 6.46 -10.75
C LEU A 128 9.94 5.75 -12.10
N GLN A 129 10.38 4.50 -12.13
CA GLN A 129 10.28 3.66 -13.33
C GLN A 129 8.93 2.96 -13.34
N THR A 130 8.28 2.95 -14.49
CA THR A 130 7.00 2.24 -14.64
C THR A 130 7.25 0.74 -14.67
N ARG A 131 6.47 0.02 -13.87
CA ARG A 131 6.51 -1.44 -13.78
C ARG A 131 5.11 -1.99 -14.00
N ILE A 132 5.05 -3.18 -14.60
CA ILE A 132 3.79 -3.89 -14.79
C ILE A 132 4.03 -5.34 -14.38
N LYS A 133 3.12 -5.86 -13.55
CA LYS A 133 3.23 -7.25 -13.11
C LYS A 133 1.86 -7.79 -12.76
N THR A 134 1.68 -9.11 -12.95
CA THR A 134 0.48 -9.83 -12.54
C THR A 134 0.71 -10.41 -11.16
N PHE A 135 -0.25 -10.20 -10.27
CA PHE A 135 -0.27 -10.75 -8.92
C PHE A 135 -1.50 -11.64 -8.77
N SER A 136 -1.43 -12.61 -7.89
CA SER A 136 -2.57 -13.51 -7.64
C SER A 136 -2.65 -13.86 -6.15
N GLY A 137 -3.79 -14.43 -5.75
CA GLY A 137 -4.00 -14.92 -4.40
C GLY A 137 -3.92 -13.83 -3.34
N TRP A 138 -3.28 -14.16 -2.23
CA TRP A 138 -3.21 -13.28 -1.06
C TRP A 138 -2.53 -11.94 -1.36
N THR A 139 -1.42 -11.96 -2.10
CA THR A 139 -0.73 -10.73 -2.48
C THR A 139 -1.64 -9.82 -3.29
N ALA A 140 -2.39 -10.39 -4.24
CA ALA A 140 -3.35 -9.61 -5.04
C ALA A 140 -4.45 -9.02 -4.16
N GLN A 141 -4.91 -9.75 -3.15
CA GLN A 141 -5.92 -9.26 -2.23
C GLN A 141 -5.41 -8.06 -1.43
N ILE A 142 -4.20 -8.14 -0.91
CA ILE A 142 -3.59 -7.04 -0.16
C ILE A 142 -3.49 -5.78 -1.04
N ILE A 143 -2.99 -5.94 -2.26
CA ILE A 143 -2.82 -4.80 -3.18
C ILE A 143 -4.16 -4.14 -3.47
N GLN A 144 -5.21 -4.92 -3.71
CA GLN A 144 -6.54 -4.38 -3.98
C GLN A 144 -7.07 -3.60 -2.80
N HIS A 145 -6.87 -4.11 -1.58
CA HIS A 145 -7.30 -3.43 -0.37
C HIS A 145 -6.61 -2.05 -0.26
N GLU A 146 -5.30 -2.01 -0.47
CA GLU A 146 -4.56 -0.76 -0.33
C GLU A 146 -4.88 0.23 -1.45
N ILE A 147 -5.14 -0.25 -2.66
CA ILE A 147 -5.56 0.63 -3.76
C ILE A 147 -6.94 1.24 -3.47
N ASP A 148 -7.83 0.47 -2.83
CA ASP A 148 -9.12 1.01 -2.41
C ASP A 148 -8.92 2.22 -1.48
N HIS A 149 -7.96 2.15 -0.56
CA HIS A 149 -7.65 3.29 0.30
C HIS A 149 -7.19 4.50 -0.51
N CYS A 150 -6.41 4.28 -1.56
CA CYS A 150 -6.01 5.37 -2.45
C CYS A 150 -7.20 6.04 -3.13
N ASN A 151 -8.26 5.29 -3.33
CA ASN A 151 -9.49 5.81 -3.96
C ASN A 151 -10.51 6.32 -2.95
N GLY A 152 -10.15 6.36 -1.67
CA GLY A 152 -11.02 6.85 -0.62
C GLY A 152 -12.13 5.87 -0.23
N ILE A 153 -11.97 4.60 -0.56
CA ILE A 153 -12.96 3.58 -0.23
C ILE A 153 -12.66 3.07 1.19
N LEU A 154 -13.67 3.13 2.05
CA LEU A 154 -13.56 2.70 3.44
C LEU A 154 -13.80 1.19 3.52
N ILE A 155 -12.70 0.48 3.69
CA ILE A 155 -12.75 -0.98 3.65
C ILE A 155 -12.17 -1.57 4.93
#